data_5e42770149cd4f9576e87dca457ea547
#
_entry.id   5e42770149cd4f9576e87dca457ea547
#
_cell.length_a   1.000
_cell.length_b   1.000
_cell.length_c   1.000
_cell.angle_alpha   90.00
_cell.angle_beta   90.00
_cell.angle_gamma   90.00
#
_symmetry.space_group_name_H-M   'P 1'
#
loop_
_entity.id
_entity.type
_entity.pdbx_description
1 polymer ?
#
loop_
_entity_poly.entity_id
_entity_poly.type
_entity_poly.pdbx_seq_one_letter_code
_entity_poly.pdbx_strand_id
1 'polypeptide(L)'
;MSDLQSLFTDCLNETLIRVILSNPSSKDGVIKICARPMLKNKSLLFQIEEYTKTQVFHKNLTAGDAGSYLTGKLSSDTSSQTASFKNALVETQSFTANVLVSKKGTITIKKKMNASAKQPKISLSHNRKKKYILEEGIPVPFLIDLGVMTQNGNIVNAHYDKFRQINRFLEYIEDILPSLPTDRELRILDFGCGKSYLTFAIYYYLKILKGYPVRITGLDLKEDVIR
;
A
#
# COMPACT_ATOMS: atom_id res chain seq x y z
N MET A 1 -2.66 -5.19 35.81
CA MET A 1 -2.32 -4.71 34.45
C MET A 1 -3.19 -3.49 34.17
N SER A 2 -2.69 -2.47 33.54
CA SER A 2 -3.54 -1.34 33.11
C SER A 2 -4.54 -1.84 32.05
N ASP A 3 -5.74 -1.25 31.98
CA ASP A 3 -6.77 -1.61 30.98
C ASP A 3 -6.23 -1.53 29.54
N LEU A 4 -5.25 -0.65 29.31
CA LEU A 4 -4.60 -0.47 28.02
C LEU A 4 -3.66 -1.65 27.69
N GLN A 5 -2.92 -2.15 28.66
CA GLN A 5 -2.02 -3.29 28.49
C GLN A 5 -2.82 -4.57 28.23
N SER A 6 -3.96 -4.74 28.93
CA SER A 6 -4.88 -5.83 28.67
C SER A 6 -5.44 -5.76 27.24
N LEU A 7 -5.89 -4.57 26.79
CA LEU A 7 -6.38 -4.39 25.41
C LEU A 7 -5.35 -4.81 24.36
N PHE A 8 -4.08 -4.40 24.50
CA PHE A 8 -3.05 -4.77 23.53
C PHE A 8 -2.67 -6.26 23.62
N THR A 9 -2.65 -6.85 24.81
CA THR A 9 -2.47 -8.31 24.96
C THR A 9 -3.55 -9.09 24.23
N ASP A 10 -4.81 -8.65 24.33
CA ASP A 10 -5.95 -9.31 23.70
C ASP A 10 -5.95 -9.16 22.16
N CYS A 11 -5.48 -8.05 21.63
CA CYS A 11 -5.61 -7.74 20.19
C CYS A 11 -4.36 -8.03 19.36
N LEU A 12 -3.16 -8.10 19.95
CA LEU A 12 -1.90 -8.33 19.21
C LEU A 12 -1.70 -9.81 18.88
N ASN A 13 -2.54 -10.31 17.97
CA ASN A 13 -2.53 -11.67 17.46
C ASN A 13 -2.88 -11.67 15.96
N GLU A 14 -3.06 -12.84 15.37
CA GLU A 14 -3.38 -13.02 13.96
C GLU A 14 -4.73 -12.44 13.52
N THR A 15 -5.62 -12.15 14.47
CA THR A 15 -6.95 -11.55 14.21
C THR A 15 -6.90 -10.02 14.14
N LEU A 16 -5.77 -9.40 14.47
CA LEU A 16 -5.58 -7.97 14.36
C LEU A 16 -5.63 -7.54 12.88
N ILE A 17 -6.42 -6.51 12.58
CA ILE A 17 -6.41 -5.85 11.27
C ILE A 17 -5.39 -4.73 11.30
N ARG A 18 -5.50 -3.83 12.28
CA ARG A 18 -4.54 -2.74 12.51
C ARG A 18 -4.76 -2.04 13.84
N VAL A 19 -3.71 -1.37 14.31
CA VAL A 19 -3.77 -0.34 15.34
C VAL A 19 -3.32 0.98 14.72
N ILE A 20 -4.05 2.06 14.96
CA ILE A 20 -3.67 3.40 14.50
C ILE A 20 -3.61 4.33 15.70
N LEU A 21 -2.44 4.93 15.98
CA LEU A 21 -2.31 6.03 16.92
C LEU A 21 -2.34 7.34 16.14
N SER A 22 -3.11 8.29 16.63
CA SER A 22 -3.34 9.61 16.01
C SER A 22 -3.49 10.69 17.08
N ASN A 23 -3.62 11.95 16.63
CA ASN A 23 -3.69 13.11 17.50
C ASN A 23 -2.44 13.21 18.42
N PRO A 24 -1.25 13.45 17.83
CA PRO A 24 -0.01 13.57 18.58
C PRO A 24 -0.04 14.80 19.47
N SER A 25 0.64 14.73 20.60
CA SER A 25 0.79 15.86 21.55
C SER A 25 1.72 16.96 21.03
N SER A 26 2.68 16.60 20.15
CA SER A 26 3.53 17.52 19.41
C SER A 26 3.30 17.36 17.91
N LYS A 27 3.35 18.47 17.17
CA LYS A 27 3.28 18.48 15.68
C LYS A 27 4.64 18.21 15.03
N ASP A 28 5.70 18.19 15.83
CA ASP A 28 7.06 17.87 15.38
C ASP A 28 7.39 16.42 15.67
N GLY A 29 7.99 15.74 14.71
CA GLY A 29 8.32 14.31 14.79
C GLY A 29 7.23 13.39 14.24
N VAL A 30 6.90 12.34 14.97
CA VAL A 30 5.95 11.31 14.53
C VAL A 30 4.52 11.81 14.73
N ILE A 31 3.78 11.93 13.62
CA ILE A 31 2.39 12.43 13.60
C ILE A 31 1.33 11.33 13.60
N LYS A 32 1.72 10.10 13.25
CA LYS A 32 0.84 8.93 13.22
C LYS A 32 1.66 7.66 13.36
N ILE A 33 1.12 6.66 14.04
CA ILE A 33 1.69 5.30 14.10
C ILE A 33 0.64 4.32 13.58
N CYS A 34 1.05 3.37 12.75
CA CYS A 34 0.23 2.25 12.32
C CYS A 34 0.92 0.94 12.67
N ALA A 35 0.21 0.00 13.29
CA ALA A 35 0.70 -1.34 13.56
C ALA A 35 -0.16 -2.38 12.84
N ARG A 36 0.46 -3.35 12.17
CA ARG A 36 -0.23 -4.44 11.46
C ARG A 36 0.47 -5.77 11.70
N PRO A 37 -0.27 -6.87 11.78
CA PRO A 37 0.32 -8.20 11.85
C PRO A 37 0.96 -8.56 10.51
N MET A 38 2.08 -9.28 10.56
CA MET A 38 2.78 -9.83 9.41
C MET A 38 3.44 -11.16 9.78
N LEU A 39 3.54 -12.07 8.82
CA LEU A 39 4.32 -13.29 8.95
C LEU A 39 5.69 -13.09 8.31
N LYS A 40 6.76 -13.31 9.10
CA LYS A 40 8.14 -13.36 8.61
C LYS A 40 8.79 -14.62 9.13
N ASN A 41 9.31 -15.47 8.25
CA ASN A 41 9.94 -16.76 8.60
C ASN A 41 9.04 -17.63 9.51
N LYS A 42 7.74 -17.70 9.20
CA LYS A 42 6.69 -18.41 9.98
C LYS A 42 6.42 -17.84 11.38
N SER A 43 7.07 -16.74 11.78
CA SER A 43 6.82 -16.05 13.04
C SER A 43 5.86 -14.89 12.83
N LEU A 44 4.88 -14.75 13.73
CA LEU A 44 3.99 -13.58 13.75
C LEU A 44 4.72 -12.40 14.37
N LEU A 45 4.89 -11.36 13.61
CA LEU A 45 5.44 -10.08 14.01
C LEU A 45 4.43 -8.96 13.76
N PHE A 46 4.67 -7.80 14.36
CA PHE A 46 3.87 -6.61 14.14
C PHE A 46 4.76 -5.54 13.51
N GLN A 47 4.44 -5.18 12.27
CA GLN A 47 5.10 -4.07 11.58
C GLN A 47 4.54 -2.77 12.12
N ILE A 48 5.40 -1.97 12.70
CA ILE A 48 5.11 -0.62 13.18
C ILE A 48 5.62 0.37 12.12
N GLU A 49 4.72 1.21 11.65
CA GLU A 49 4.99 2.30 10.71
C GLU A 49 4.85 3.64 11.45
N GLU A 50 5.93 4.39 11.58
CA GLU A 50 5.97 5.72 12.18
C GLU A 50 5.99 6.77 11.08
N TYR A 51 4.94 7.56 10.96
CA TYR A 51 4.80 8.60 9.97
C TYR A 51 5.22 9.95 10.53
N THR A 52 6.14 10.62 9.87
CA THR A 52 6.45 12.04 10.04
C THR A 52 5.84 12.84 8.90
N LYS A 53 6.10 14.15 8.82
CA LYS A 53 5.62 14.99 7.72
C LYS A 53 6.18 14.57 6.35
N THR A 54 7.38 13.98 6.30
CA THR A 54 8.13 13.72 5.07
C THR A 54 8.60 12.28 4.91
N GLN A 55 8.62 11.49 5.98
CA GLN A 55 9.21 10.15 6.00
C GLN A 55 8.34 9.14 6.75
N VAL A 56 8.55 7.86 6.46
CA VAL A 56 7.95 6.74 7.20
C VAL A 56 9.06 5.80 7.66
N PHE A 57 9.11 5.54 8.95
CA PHE A 57 10.04 4.59 9.54
C PHE A 57 9.33 3.29 9.86
N HIS A 58 10.02 2.17 9.62
CA HIS A 58 9.47 0.83 9.83
C HIS A 58 10.29 0.06 10.85
N LYS A 59 9.61 -0.67 11.73
CA LYS A 59 10.22 -1.66 12.62
C LYS A 59 9.28 -2.84 12.80
N ASN A 60 9.85 -4.03 13.01
CA ASN A 60 9.08 -5.25 13.24
C ASN A 60 9.31 -5.68 14.69
N LEU A 61 8.23 -5.85 15.43
CA LEU A 61 8.28 -6.16 16.86
C LEU A 61 7.52 -7.46 17.13
N THR A 62 7.88 -8.15 18.21
CA THR A 62 7.06 -9.25 18.78
C THR A 62 5.76 -8.68 19.36
N ALA A 63 4.78 -9.53 19.68
CA ALA A 63 3.53 -9.09 20.31
C ALA A 63 3.79 -8.35 21.64
N GLY A 64 4.68 -8.87 22.47
CA GLY A 64 5.04 -8.25 23.76
C GLY A 64 5.69 -6.88 23.60
N ASP A 65 6.69 -6.79 22.69
CA ASP A 65 7.39 -5.52 22.44
C ASP A 65 6.46 -4.49 21.79
N ALA A 66 5.61 -4.92 20.87
CA ALA A 66 4.61 -4.04 20.23
C ALA A 66 3.59 -3.52 21.24
N GLY A 67 3.10 -4.38 22.14
CA GLY A 67 2.20 -3.99 23.24
C GLY A 67 2.83 -2.95 24.17
N SER A 68 4.06 -3.20 24.61
CA SER A 68 4.82 -2.28 25.45
C SER A 68 5.05 -0.95 24.74
N TYR A 69 5.45 -1.00 23.47
CA TYR A 69 5.68 0.17 22.64
C TYR A 69 4.42 1.04 22.47
N LEU A 70 3.29 0.43 22.08
CA LEU A 70 2.03 1.14 21.85
C LEU A 70 1.46 1.70 23.17
N THR A 71 1.59 0.95 24.28
CA THR A 71 1.19 1.41 25.61
C THR A 71 2.02 2.63 26.02
N GLY A 72 3.33 2.60 25.84
CA GLY A 72 4.20 3.73 26.18
C GLY A 72 3.89 5.01 25.38
N LYS A 73 3.40 4.86 24.14
CA LYS A 73 2.99 6.03 23.31
C LYS A 73 1.66 6.67 23.75
N LEU A 74 0.81 5.93 24.45
CA LEU A 74 -0.51 6.38 24.95
C LEU A 74 -0.48 6.70 26.45
N SER A 75 0.56 6.29 27.15
CA SER A 75 0.76 6.62 28.57
C SER A 75 1.65 7.85 28.72
N SER A 76 1.45 8.63 29.75
CA SER A 76 2.41 9.66 30.16
C SER A 76 3.60 8.99 30.84
N ASP A 77 4.81 9.22 30.34
CA ASP A 77 6.05 8.82 31.01
C ASP A 77 6.28 9.65 32.26
N THR A 78 7.00 9.07 33.25
CA THR A 78 7.43 9.75 34.48
C THR A 78 8.32 10.97 34.20
N SER A 79 8.94 11.06 33.01
CA SER A 79 9.75 12.17 32.53
C SER A 79 8.98 13.19 31.70
N SER A 80 7.81 12.81 31.14
CA SER A 80 6.95 13.67 30.32
C SER A 80 5.52 13.58 30.85
N GLN A 81 4.98 14.68 31.33
CA GLN A 81 3.62 14.74 31.91
C GLN A 81 2.49 14.50 30.90
N THR A 82 2.80 14.22 29.62
CA THR A 82 1.80 14.04 28.58
C THR A 82 2.11 12.83 27.71
N ALA A 83 1.09 12.02 27.42
CA ALA A 83 1.16 10.94 26.43
C ALA A 83 1.56 11.49 25.07
N SER A 84 2.38 10.73 24.30
CA SER A 84 2.81 11.13 22.96
C SER A 84 1.64 11.19 21.95
N PHE A 85 0.62 10.34 22.14
CA PHE A 85 -0.61 10.29 21.34
C PHE A 85 -1.84 10.30 22.22
N LYS A 86 -2.92 10.94 21.77
CA LYS A 86 -4.16 11.07 22.51
C LYS A 86 -5.27 10.13 22.05
N ASN A 87 -5.14 9.55 20.87
CA ASN A 87 -6.14 8.67 20.30
C ASN A 87 -5.50 7.39 19.79
N ALA A 88 -6.16 6.24 20.02
CA ALA A 88 -5.88 5.01 19.29
C ALA A 88 -7.17 4.38 18.78
N LEU A 89 -7.09 3.83 17.57
CA LEU A 89 -8.10 2.96 16.98
C LEU A 89 -7.50 1.57 16.86
N VAL A 90 -8.16 0.59 17.46
CA VAL A 90 -7.81 -0.83 17.35
C VAL A 90 -8.90 -1.52 16.55
N GLU A 91 -8.56 -2.14 15.44
CA GLU A 91 -9.47 -2.91 14.60
C GLU A 91 -9.00 -4.37 14.57
N THR A 92 -9.86 -5.26 14.98
CA THR A 92 -9.68 -6.71 14.91
C THR A 92 -10.81 -7.36 14.11
N GLN A 93 -10.73 -8.64 13.84
CA GLN A 93 -11.85 -9.37 13.23
C GLN A 93 -13.08 -9.37 14.14
N SER A 94 -12.90 -9.47 15.46
CA SER A 94 -13.98 -9.65 16.43
C SER A 94 -14.51 -8.35 17.02
N PHE A 95 -13.69 -7.30 17.12
CA PHE A 95 -14.09 -6.03 17.71
C PHE A 95 -13.32 -4.85 17.15
N THR A 96 -13.88 -3.67 17.39
CA THR A 96 -13.23 -2.38 17.20
C THR A 96 -13.17 -1.65 18.54
N ALA A 97 -12.01 -1.10 18.92
CA ALA A 97 -11.86 -0.32 20.14
C ALA A 97 -11.30 1.06 19.84
N ASN A 98 -11.89 2.08 20.46
CA ASN A 98 -11.40 3.45 20.44
C ASN A 98 -10.83 3.78 21.82
N VAL A 99 -9.58 4.22 21.84
CA VAL A 99 -8.87 4.68 23.05
C VAL A 99 -8.74 6.19 22.98
N LEU A 100 -9.14 6.87 24.03
CA LEU A 100 -9.01 8.32 24.19
C LEU A 100 -8.19 8.60 25.44
N VAL A 101 -7.15 9.43 25.30
CA VAL A 101 -6.32 9.90 26.41
C VAL A 101 -6.64 11.38 26.65
N SER A 102 -7.15 11.70 27.83
CA SER A 102 -7.45 13.09 28.21
C SER A 102 -6.18 13.91 28.44
N LYS A 103 -6.32 15.23 28.53
CA LYS A 103 -5.18 16.12 28.89
C LYS A 103 -4.57 15.80 30.26
N LYS A 104 -5.35 15.18 31.16
CA LYS A 104 -4.91 14.77 32.51
C LYS A 104 -4.35 13.35 32.54
N GLY A 105 -4.18 12.68 31.37
CA GLY A 105 -3.68 11.30 31.28
C GLY A 105 -4.73 10.21 31.55
N THR A 106 -5.99 10.56 31.79
CA THR A 106 -7.06 9.56 31.98
C THR A 106 -7.33 8.84 30.66
N ILE A 107 -7.31 7.51 30.69
CA ILE A 107 -7.54 6.64 29.52
C ILE A 107 -8.99 6.16 29.54
N THR A 108 -9.69 6.33 28.43
CA THR A 108 -11.04 5.81 28.20
C THR A 108 -11.02 4.87 27.02
N ILE A 109 -11.50 3.63 27.21
CA ILE A 109 -11.58 2.60 26.16
C ILE A 109 -13.05 2.31 25.88
N LYS A 110 -13.45 2.49 24.59
CA LYS A 110 -14.79 2.11 24.11
C LYS A 110 -14.64 0.96 23.12
N LYS A 111 -15.09 -0.23 23.51
CA LYS A 111 -15.04 -1.46 22.69
C LYS A 111 -16.41 -1.77 22.11
N LYS A 112 -16.46 -2.06 20.79
CA LYS A 112 -17.66 -2.47 20.07
C LYS A 112 -17.37 -3.79 19.37
N MET A 113 -18.21 -4.80 19.61
CA MET A 113 -18.11 -6.08 18.90
C MET A 113 -18.57 -5.92 17.45
N ASN A 114 -17.86 -6.54 16.53
CA ASN A 114 -18.21 -6.55 15.13
C ASN A 114 -19.31 -7.59 14.88
N ALA A 115 -20.38 -7.22 14.17
CA ALA A 115 -21.39 -8.18 13.74
C ALA A 115 -20.77 -9.17 12.73
N SER A 116 -21.16 -10.44 12.79
CA SER A 116 -20.54 -11.60 12.12
C SER A 116 -20.54 -11.60 10.58
N ALA A 117 -21.07 -10.58 9.92
CA ALA A 117 -21.20 -10.53 8.47
C ALA A 117 -20.04 -9.78 7.82
N LYS A 118 -19.13 -10.50 7.17
CA LYS A 118 -17.98 -10.04 6.37
C LYS A 118 -16.75 -9.67 7.17
N GLN A 119 -16.12 -10.67 7.79
CA GLN A 119 -14.76 -10.51 8.27
C GLN A 119 -13.81 -10.31 7.06
N PRO A 120 -13.09 -9.19 6.97
CA PRO A 120 -12.08 -9.02 5.93
C PRO A 120 -11.01 -10.12 6.11
N LYS A 121 -10.71 -10.87 5.06
CA LYS A 121 -9.59 -11.82 5.08
C LYS A 121 -8.31 -11.05 5.32
N ILE A 122 -7.68 -11.25 6.48
CA ILE A 122 -6.39 -10.65 6.79
C ILE A 122 -5.34 -11.40 5.97
N SER A 123 -4.70 -10.70 5.06
CA SER A 123 -3.51 -11.22 4.39
C SER A 123 -2.30 -10.91 5.26
N LEU A 124 -1.81 -11.92 5.99
CA LEU A 124 -0.58 -11.84 6.80
C LEU A 124 0.70 -11.92 5.95
N SER A 125 0.56 -12.08 4.64
CA SER A 125 1.68 -12.15 3.70
C SER A 125 2.43 -10.82 3.66
N HIS A 126 3.73 -10.86 3.97
CA HIS A 126 4.63 -9.70 3.90
C HIS A 126 4.79 -9.18 2.46
N ASN A 127 4.76 -10.08 1.49
CA ASN A 127 4.80 -9.76 0.07
C ASN A 127 3.38 -9.75 -0.48
N ARG A 128 2.71 -8.61 -0.35
CA ARG A 128 1.55 -8.33 -1.17
C ARG A 128 2.06 -8.23 -2.61
N LYS A 129 1.97 -9.32 -3.37
CA LYS A 129 2.23 -9.26 -4.81
C LYS A 129 1.28 -8.20 -5.36
N LYS A 130 1.83 -7.10 -5.84
CA LYS A 130 1.04 -6.09 -6.52
C LYS A 130 0.42 -6.77 -7.74
N LYS A 131 -0.89 -6.75 -7.87
CA LYS A 131 -1.54 -7.26 -9.06
C LYS A 131 -1.30 -6.24 -10.17
N TYR A 132 -0.41 -6.58 -11.07
CA TYR A 132 -0.10 -5.78 -12.25
C TYR A 132 -1.12 -6.06 -13.36
N ILE A 133 -1.36 -5.09 -14.23
CA ILE A 133 -2.20 -5.24 -15.44
C ILE A 133 -1.49 -6.20 -16.41
N LEU A 134 -0.18 -6.00 -16.61
CA LEU A 134 0.69 -6.95 -17.30
C LEU A 134 1.36 -7.81 -16.23
N GLU A 135 1.02 -9.09 -16.17
CA GLU A 135 1.48 -9.98 -15.11
C GLU A 135 2.84 -10.61 -15.46
N GLU A 136 3.67 -10.80 -14.45
CA GLU A 136 4.90 -11.60 -14.56
C GLU A 136 4.52 -13.07 -14.77
N GLY A 137 5.25 -13.76 -15.66
CA GLY A 137 4.99 -15.15 -16.03
C GLY A 137 4.07 -15.29 -17.25
N ILE A 138 3.44 -14.21 -17.73
CA ILE A 138 2.65 -14.18 -18.96
C ILE A 138 3.46 -13.44 -20.03
N PRO A 139 3.91 -14.11 -21.14
CA PRO A 139 4.68 -13.47 -22.18
C PRO A 139 3.90 -12.35 -22.88
N VAL A 140 4.49 -11.16 -22.92
CA VAL A 140 3.92 -9.98 -23.57
C VAL A 140 4.86 -9.58 -24.70
N PRO A 141 4.45 -9.70 -26.00
CA PRO A 141 5.35 -9.57 -27.15
C PRO A 141 6.17 -8.27 -27.14
N PHE A 142 5.54 -7.11 -27.01
CA PHE A 142 6.26 -5.84 -27.04
C PHE A 142 7.26 -5.68 -25.87
N LEU A 143 7.00 -6.27 -24.68
CA LEU A 143 7.96 -6.25 -23.58
C LEU A 143 9.17 -7.13 -23.85
N ILE A 144 8.98 -8.21 -24.61
CA ILE A 144 10.04 -9.10 -25.05
C ILE A 144 10.91 -8.39 -26.08
N ASP A 145 10.30 -7.78 -27.09
CA ASP A 145 11.00 -7.05 -28.17
C ASP A 145 11.80 -5.87 -27.60
N LEU A 146 11.30 -5.20 -26.57
CA LEU A 146 11.97 -4.10 -25.89
C LEU A 146 12.97 -4.55 -24.80
N GLY A 147 13.17 -5.87 -24.64
CA GLY A 147 14.14 -6.43 -23.68
C GLY A 147 13.74 -6.29 -22.21
N VAL A 148 12.49 -5.96 -21.92
CA VAL A 148 11.98 -5.82 -20.54
C VAL A 148 11.58 -7.18 -19.96
N MET A 149 11.17 -8.10 -20.83
CA MET A 149 10.67 -9.44 -20.46
C MET A 149 11.41 -10.50 -21.31
N THR A 150 11.61 -11.67 -20.72
CA THR A 150 12.14 -12.83 -21.42
C THR A 150 11.04 -13.55 -22.20
N GLN A 151 11.38 -14.45 -23.12
CA GLN A 151 10.45 -15.30 -23.86
C GLN A 151 9.53 -16.14 -22.95
N ASN A 152 9.99 -16.46 -21.74
CA ASN A 152 9.23 -17.22 -20.76
C ASN A 152 8.36 -16.35 -19.83
N GLY A 153 8.24 -15.05 -20.12
CA GLY A 153 7.43 -14.12 -19.32
C GLY A 153 8.10 -13.59 -18.04
N ASN A 154 9.37 -13.93 -17.78
CA ASN A 154 10.10 -13.41 -16.62
C ASN A 154 10.60 -11.99 -16.88
N ILE A 155 10.53 -11.13 -15.87
CA ILE A 155 11.04 -9.75 -16.00
C ILE A 155 12.55 -9.74 -15.87
N VAL A 156 13.21 -9.03 -16.79
CA VAL A 156 14.66 -8.80 -16.74
C VAL A 156 14.98 -7.88 -15.57
N ASN A 157 15.80 -8.35 -14.62
CA ASN A 157 16.08 -7.64 -13.36
C ASN A 157 16.52 -6.19 -13.58
N ALA A 158 17.38 -5.93 -14.57
CA ALA A 158 17.83 -4.57 -14.91
C ALA A 158 16.70 -3.65 -15.40
N HIS A 159 15.60 -4.20 -15.86
CA HIS A 159 14.45 -3.48 -16.41
C HIS A 159 13.18 -3.56 -15.53
N TYR A 160 13.32 -4.06 -14.28
CA TYR A 160 12.17 -4.21 -13.38
C TYR A 160 11.49 -2.87 -13.08
N ASP A 161 12.26 -1.79 -12.94
CA ASP A 161 11.70 -0.44 -12.74
C ASP A 161 10.93 0.04 -13.98
N LYS A 162 11.37 -0.30 -15.19
CA LYS A 162 10.65 0.00 -16.42
C LYS A 162 9.33 -0.76 -16.49
N PHE A 163 9.33 -2.05 -16.14
CA PHE A 163 8.12 -2.85 -16.04
C PHE A 163 7.10 -2.24 -15.04
N ARG A 164 7.58 -1.80 -13.88
CA ARG A 164 6.74 -1.12 -12.88
C ARG A 164 6.17 0.20 -13.39
N GLN A 165 6.99 0.99 -14.08
CA GLN A 165 6.57 2.26 -14.70
C GLN A 165 5.46 2.02 -15.73
N ILE A 166 5.62 1.03 -16.61
CA ILE A 166 4.63 0.66 -17.63
C ILE A 166 3.31 0.27 -16.95
N ASN A 167 3.34 -0.63 -15.97
CA ASN A 167 2.13 -1.04 -15.26
C ASN A 167 1.45 0.13 -14.54
N ARG A 168 2.23 1.04 -13.92
CA ARG A 168 1.68 2.22 -13.28
C ARG A 168 1.00 3.16 -14.28
N PHE A 169 1.57 3.32 -15.46
CA PHE A 169 0.96 4.07 -16.53
C PHE A 169 -0.38 3.45 -16.99
N LEU A 170 -0.42 2.12 -17.15
CA LEU A 170 -1.64 1.41 -17.53
C LEU A 170 -2.74 1.51 -16.47
N GLU A 171 -2.40 1.58 -15.17
CA GLU A 171 -3.38 1.86 -14.10
C GLU A 171 -4.09 3.20 -14.34
N TYR A 172 -3.38 4.27 -14.75
CA TYR A 172 -4.02 5.54 -15.10
C TYR A 172 -4.91 5.45 -16.34
N ILE A 173 -4.49 4.65 -17.34
CA ILE A 173 -5.34 4.41 -18.52
C ILE A 173 -6.60 3.63 -18.12
N GLU A 174 -6.49 2.66 -17.22
CA GLU A 174 -7.65 1.90 -16.71
C GLU A 174 -8.64 2.80 -15.97
N ASP A 175 -8.16 3.77 -15.19
CA ASP A 175 -8.99 4.72 -14.46
C ASP A 175 -9.85 5.59 -15.38
N ILE A 176 -9.34 5.96 -16.56
CA ILE A 176 -10.08 6.78 -17.56
C ILE A 176 -10.90 5.96 -18.55
N LEU A 177 -10.72 4.63 -18.57
CA LEU A 177 -11.37 3.74 -19.54
C LEU A 177 -12.90 3.91 -19.62
N PRO A 178 -13.63 4.07 -18.47
CA PRO A 178 -15.09 4.27 -18.51
C PRO A 178 -15.54 5.54 -19.22
N SER A 179 -14.65 6.53 -19.37
CA SER A 179 -14.94 7.80 -20.04
C SER A 179 -14.58 7.81 -21.55
N LEU A 180 -13.93 6.73 -22.02
CA LEU A 180 -13.52 6.64 -23.42
C LEU A 180 -14.68 6.17 -24.30
N PRO A 181 -14.86 6.74 -25.52
CA PRO A 181 -15.87 6.29 -26.45
C PRO A 181 -15.54 4.86 -26.96
N THR A 182 -16.58 4.03 -27.05
CA THR A 182 -16.48 2.64 -27.54
C THR A 182 -17.01 2.47 -28.96
N ASP A 183 -17.69 3.49 -29.49
CA ASP A 183 -18.39 3.51 -30.78
C ASP A 183 -17.55 4.03 -31.95
N ARG A 184 -16.34 4.50 -31.68
CA ARG A 184 -15.43 5.07 -32.69
C ARG A 184 -13.96 4.75 -32.41
N GLU A 185 -13.11 4.91 -33.43
CA GLU A 185 -11.66 4.76 -33.31
C GLU A 185 -11.08 5.82 -32.36
N LEU A 186 -10.34 5.34 -31.33
CA LEU A 186 -9.57 6.21 -30.46
C LEU A 186 -8.29 6.64 -31.17
N ARG A 187 -8.06 7.96 -31.30
CA ARG A 187 -6.84 8.52 -31.86
C ARG A 187 -5.98 9.09 -30.74
N ILE A 188 -4.79 8.55 -30.58
CA ILE A 188 -3.87 8.90 -29.50
C ILE A 188 -2.61 9.47 -30.13
N LEU A 189 -2.14 10.61 -29.60
CA LEU A 189 -0.87 11.22 -29.94
C LEU A 189 0.07 11.13 -28.76
N ASP A 190 1.26 10.56 -28.97
CA ASP A 190 2.32 10.44 -27.97
C ASP A 190 3.47 11.37 -28.37
N PHE A 191 3.60 12.53 -27.69
CA PHE A 191 4.64 13.49 -27.94
C PHE A 191 5.88 13.19 -27.09
N GLY A 192 7.04 13.06 -27.72
CA GLY A 192 8.27 12.65 -27.07
C GLY A 192 8.26 11.17 -26.73
N CYS A 193 7.77 10.36 -27.67
CA CYS A 193 7.54 8.92 -27.43
C CYS A 193 8.83 8.14 -27.10
N GLY A 194 9.99 8.68 -27.41
CA GLY A 194 11.29 8.05 -27.15
C GLY A 194 11.34 6.64 -27.73
N LYS A 195 11.78 5.67 -26.94
CA LYS A 195 11.80 4.24 -27.33
C LYS A 195 10.39 3.60 -27.36
N SER A 196 9.34 4.39 -27.33
CA SER A 196 7.92 4.00 -27.48
C SER A 196 7.41 2.96 -26.48
N TYR A 197 8.05 2.82 -25.30
CA TYR A 197 7.60 1.88 -24.26
C TYR A 197 6.14 2.11 -23.86
N LEU A 198 5.74 3.36 -23.67
CA LEU A 198 4.38 3.71 -23.24
C LEU A 198 3.42 3.66 -24.43
N THR A 199 3.87 4.04 -25.64
CA THR A 199 3.11 3.92 -26.89
C THR A 199 2.67 2.48 -27.14
N PHE A 200 3.61 1.53 -27.07
CA PHE A 200 3.31 0.11 -27.22
C PHE A 200 2.45 -0.44 -26.07
N ALA A 201 2.68 0.03 -24.85
CA ALA A 201 1.90 -0.39 -23.71
C ALA A 201 0.42 0.00 -23.82
N ILE A 202 0.11 1.26 -24.20
CA ILE A 202 -1.26 1.70 -24.38
C ILE A 202 -1.93 1.02 -25.56
N TYR A 203 -1.18 0.80 -26.67
CA TYR A 203 -1.68 0.04 -27.82
C TYR A 203 -2.08 -1.38 -27.41
N TYR A 204 -1.14 -2.11 -26.78
CA TYR A 204 -1.38 -3.48 -26.33
C TYR A 204 -2.56 -3.56 -25.36
N TYR A 205 -2.63 -2.66 -24.40
CA TYR A 205 -3.70 -2.63 -23.42
C TYR A 205 -5.07 -2.35 -24.07
N LEU A 206 -5.18 -1.25 -24.80
CA LEU A 206 -6.46 -0.86 -25.40
C LEU A 206 -6.89 -1.78 -26.54
N LYS A 207 -5.96 -2.11 -27.47
CA LYS A 207 -6.28 -2.90 -28.66
C LYS A 207 -6.40 -4.38 -28.36
N ILE A 208 -5.38 -4.95 -27.67
CA ILE A 208 -5.30 -6.41 -27.50
C ILE A 208 -6.08 -6.88 -26.28
N LEU A 209 -5.93 -6.20 -25.13
CA LEU A 209 -6.58 -6.65 -23.89
C LEU A 209 -8.02 -6.15 -23.75
N LYS A 210 -8.34 -4.95 -24.24
CA LYS A 210 -9.67 -4.34 -24.06
C LYS A 210 -10.51 -4.29 -25.36
N GLY A 211 -9.92 -4.57 -26.52
CA GLY A 211 -10.64 -4.66 -27.80
C GLY A 211 -11.07 -3.33 -28.42
N TYR A 212 -10.52 -2.20 -27.96
CA TYR A 212 -10.85 -0.89 -28.55
C TYR A 212 -10.25 -0.73 -29.94
N PRO A 213 -10.98 -0.11 -30.90
CA PRO A 213 -10.39 0.35 -32.15
C PRO A 213 -9.45 1.55 -31.84
N VAL A 214 -8.16 1.37 -32.04
CA VAL A 214 -7.13 2.36 -31.64
C VAL A 214 -6.17 2.63 -32.77
N ARG A 215 -5.85 3.91 -33.01
CA ARG A 215 -4.74 4.38 -33.82
C ARG A 215 -3.85 5.27 -32.95
N ILE A 216 -2.56 4.93 -32.86
CA ILE A 216 -1.60 5.71 -32.07
C ILE A 216 -0.53 6.26 -33.01
N THR A 217 -0.17 7.53 -32.82
CA THR A 217 0.92 8.19 -33.53
C THR A 217 1.93 8.67 -32.49
N GLY A 218 3.14 8.11 -32.50
CA GLY A 218 4.27 8.57 -31.70
C GLY A 218 5.06 9.63 -32.47
N LEU A 219 5.44 10.69 -31.81
CA LEU A 219 6.24 11.78 -32.33
C LEU A 219 7.44 12.02 -31.40
N ASP A 220 8.64 12.10 -31.98
CA ASP A 220 9.85 12.48 -31.26
C ASP A 220 10.72 13.40 -32.10
N LEU A 221 11.51 14.27 -31.44
CA LEU A 221 12.45 15.17 -32.12
C LEU A 221 13.77 14.49 -32.49
N LYS A 222 14.07 13.33 -31.91
CA LYS A 222 15.30 12.60 -32.14
C LYS A 222 15.11 11.57 -33.24
N GLU A 223 15.76 11.76 -34.38
CA GLU A 223 15.70 10.83 -35.52
C GLU A 223 16.13 9.40 -35.15
N ASP A 224 17.15 9.26 -34.28
CA ASP A 224 17.71 7.95 -33.86
C ASP A 224 16.70 7.10 -33.08
N VAL A 225 15.58 7.68 -32.66
CA VAL A 225 14.55 7.01 -31.85
C VAL A 225 13.36 6.57 -32.71
N ILE A 226 13.16 7.20 -33.87
CA ILE A 226 12.02 6.96 -34.78
C ILE A 226 12.38 5.93 -35.87
N ARG A 227 13.65 5.68 -36.12
CA ARG A 227 14.17 4.66 -37.03
C ARG A 227 14.25 3.30 -36.36
#